data_dff1e746ca374e79b985e8ba0b66dced
#
_entry.id   dff1e746ca374e79b985e8ba0b66dced
#
_cell.length_a   1.000
_cell.length_b   1.000
_cell.length_c   1.000
_cell.angle_alpha   90.00
_cell.angle_beta   90.00
_cell.angle_gamma   90.00
#
_symmetry.space_group_name_H-M   'P 1'
#
loop_
_entity.id
_entity.type
_entity.pdbx_description
1 polymer ?
#
loop_
_entity_poly.entity_id
_entity_poly.type
_entity_poly.pdbx_seq_one_letter_code
_entity_poly.pdbx_strand_id
1 'polypeptide(L)'
;AILEAVRKELPDMPLILGGDLNTNTFDGRAKEDIGAIAADPALRRRCLEDVGSFEPLLPLCAADGYEIVPKEPRLTRRKPLPNGDSLPLRLDWILLKGITASESRMISTAKEDLTYAKPGSALERFQGAELSDHNAVWAMCRLR
;
A
#
# COMPACT_ATOMS: atom_id res chain seq x y z
N ALA A 1 14.08 7.60 -12.63
CA ALA A 1 14.39 6.57 -13.63
C ALA A 1 13.11 5.91 -14.20
N ILE A 2 12.34 5.09 -13.43
CA ILE A 2 11.18 4.35 -13.99
C ILE A 2 10.12 5.30 -14.56
N LEU A 3 9.63 6.27 -13.79
CA LEU A 3 8.63 7.24 -14.26
C LEU A 3 9.11 8.05 -15.47
N GLU A 4 10.39 8.36 -15.53
CA GLU A 4 11.01 9.08 -16.63
C GLU A 4 11.06 8.23 -17.91
N ALA A 5 11.41 6.96 -17.78
CA ALA A 5 11.36 6.01 -18.90
C ALA A 5 9.92 5.84 -19.41
N VAL A 6 8.96 5.67 -18.50
CA VAL A 6 7.54 5.56 -18.86
C VAL A 6 7.03 6.80 -19.60
N ARG A 7 7.37 8.01 -19.14
CA ARG A 7 6.98 9.25 -19.82
C ARG A 7 7.54 9.33 -21.23
N LYS A 8 8.79 8.88 -21.41
CA LYS A 8 9.49 8.93 -22.70
C LYS A 8 8.96 7.90 -23.68
N GLU A 9 8.75 6.67 -23.23
CA GLU A 9 8.44 5.55 -24.13
C GLU A 9 6.93 5.37 -24.35
N LEU A 10 6.09 5.82 -23.38
CA LEU A 10 4.63 5.62 -23.37
C LEU A 10 3.88 6.89 -22.96
N PRO A 11 4.08 8.04 -23.63
CA PRO A 11 3.60 9.35 -23.15
C PRO A 11 2.08 9.44 -23.04
N ASP A 12 1.34 8.81 -23.94
CA ASP A 12 -0.12 8.92 -24.05
C ASP A 12 -0.87 7.62 -23.73
N MET A 13 -0.15 6.61 -23.26
CA MET A 13 -0.75 5.32 -22.94
C MET A 13 -1.41 5.33 -21.58
N PRO A 14 -2.62 4.73 -21.43
CA PRO A 14 -3.15 4.40 -20.12
C PRO A 14 -2.22 3.43 -19.39
N LEU A 15 -1.90 3.73 -18.14
CA LEU A 15 -0.88 3.00 -17.38
C LEU A 15 -1.43 2.54 -16.03
N ILE A 16 -1.05 1.32 -15.65
CA ILE A 16 -1.21 0.78 -14.32
C ILE A 16 0.16 0.35 -13.82
N LEU A 17 0.59 0.94 -12.70
CA LEU A 17 1.77 0.49 -11.97
C LEU A 17 1.28 -0.03 -10.63
N GLY A 18 1.63 -1.26 -10.26
CA GLY A 18 1.16 -1.85 -9.00
C GLY A 18 2.18 -2.77 -8.38
N GLY A 19 2.13 -2.86 -7.05
CA GLY A 19 2.97 -3.75 -6.26
C GLY A 19 3.42 -3.14 -4.93
N ASP A 20 4.31 -3.83 -4.26
CA ASP A 20 5.08 -3.31 -3.13
C ASP A 20 6.10 -2.29 -3.64
N LEU A 21 5.77 -1.01 -3.49
CA LEU A 21 6.62 0.09 -3.92
C LEU A 21 7.60 0.53 -2.82
N ASN A 22 7.56 -0.10 -1.65
CA ASN A 22 8.36 0.24 -0.48
C ASN A 22 8.30 1.73 -0.10
N THR A 23 7.20 2.41 -0.43
CA THR A 23 6.93 3.81 -0.08
C THR A 23 5.69 3.91 0.80
N ASN A 24 5.66 4.85 1.72
CA ASN A 24 4.64 4.91 2.76
C ASN A 24 4.18 6.35 3.00
N THR A 25 2.88 6.56 3.14
CA THR A 25 2.32 7.87 3.53
C THR A 25 2.33 8.10 5.03
N PHE A 26 2.41 7.03 5.81
CA PHE A 26 2.28 7.04 7.28
C PHE A 26 0.97 7.66 7.79
N ASP A 27 -0.06 7.67 6.97
CA ASP A 27 -1.41 8.10 7.31
C ASP A 27 -2.28 6.92 7.82
N GLY A 28 -3.42 7.23 8.41
CA GLY A 28 -4.42 6.24 8.84
C GLY A 28 -3.97 5.25 9.90
N ARG A 29 -3.00 5.62 10.71
CA ARG A 29 -2.50 4.82 11.83
C ARG A 29 -3.33 5.03 13.09
N ALA A 30 -3.47 3.98 13.91
CA ALA A 30 -4.01 4.11 15.25
C ALA A 30 -3.14 5.02 16.12
N LYS A 31 -3.72 5.62 17.17
CA LYS A 31 -2.98 6.51 18.07
C LYS A 31 -1.81 5.80 18.77
N GLU A 32 -1.96 4.55 19.07
CA GLU A 32 -0.94 3.68 19.70
C GLU A 32 0.28 3.52 18.79
N ASP A 33 0.04 3.29 17.50
CA ASP A 33 1.11 3.17 16.50
C ASP A 33 1.91 4.47 16.38
N ILE A 34 1.24 5.62 16.45
CA ILE A 34 1.89 6.95 16.42
C ILE A 34 2.78 7.14 17.66
N GLY A 35 2.31 6.73 18.83
CA GLY A 35 3.08 6.81 20.07
C GLY A 35 4.39 6.03 20.00
N ALA A 36 4.35 4.79 19.51
CA ALA A 36 5.55 3.96 19.33
C ALA A 36 6.53 4.56 18.32
N ILE A 37 6.04 5.12 17.22
CA ILE A 37 6.86 5.81 16.21
C ILE A 37 7.49 7.08 16.79
N ALA A 38 6.75 7.87 17.56
CA ALA A 38 7.23 9.11 18.14
C ALA A 38 8.29 8.90 19.22
N ALA A 39 8.31 7.74 19.88
CA ALA A 39 9.31 7.38 20.89
C ALA A 39 10.70 7.13 20.31
N ASP A 40 10.81 6.70 19.05
CA ASP A 40 12.08 6.51 18.35
C ASP A 40 12.41 7.76 17.51
N PRO A 41 13.53 8.48 17.76
CA PRO A 41 13.86 9.69 17.04
C PRO A 41 14.03 9.52 15.53
N ALA A 42 14.55 8.38 15.06
CA ALA A 42 14.75 8.12 13.64
C ALA A 42 13.42 7.83 12.94
N LEU A 43 12.56 7.02 13.56
CA LEU A 43 11.21 6.75 13.06
C LEU A 43 10.34 8.00 13.09
N ARG A 44 10.40 8.79 14.16
CA ARG A 44 9.69 10.05 14.29
C ARG A 44 10.04 10.99 13.15
N ARG A 45 11.32 11.22 12.89
CA ARG A 45 11.77 12.07 11.80
C ARG A 45 11.23 11.57 10.45
N ARG A 46 11.44 10.31 10.13
CA ARG A 46 11.02 9.71 8.86
C ARG A 46 9.52 9.69 8.68
N CYS A 47 8.77 9.35 9.73
CA CYS A 47 7.36 9.01 9.63
C CYS A 47 6.41 10.16 9.98
N LEU A 48 6.88 11.19 10.70
CA LEU A 48 6.05 12.27 11.21
C LEU A 48 6.54 13.67 10.84
N GLU A 49 7.86 13.92 10.83
CA GLU A 49 8.41 15.27 10.71
C GLU A 49 8.85 15.61 9.27
N ASP A 50 9.49 14.66 8.57
CA ASP A 50 10.14 14.91 7.26
C ASP A 50 9.77 13.81 6.23
N VAL A 51 8.51 13.40 6.24
CA VAL A 51 7.99 12.31 5.39
C VAL A 51 8.33 12.53 3.91
N GLY A 52 8.18 13.76 3.41
CA GLY A 52 8.40 14.08 2.01
C GLY A 52 9.83 13.82 1.52
N SER A 53 10.84 13.99 2.39
CA SER A 53 12.24 13.71 2.04
C SER A 53 12.54 12.21 1.99
N PHE A 54 11.85 11.42 2.81
CA PHE A 54 12.06 9.97 2.85
C PHE A 54 11.16 9.20 1.89
N GLU A 55 9.94 9.73 1.61
CA GLU A 55 8.91 9.07 0.84
C GLU A 55 8.41 9.96 -0.33
N PRO A 56 9.29 10.36 -1.26
CA PRO A 56 8.93 11.33 -2.31
C PRO A 56 8.10 10.73 -3.45
N LEU A 57 8.00 9.39 -3.57
CA LEU A 57 7.45 8.73 -4.75
C LEU A 57 5.98 9.07 -5.00
N LEU A 58 5.13 8.94 -3.98
CA LEU A 58 3.69 9.18 -4.14
C LEU A 58 3.37 10.64 -4.47
N PRO A 59 3.96 11.65 -3.80
CA PRO A 59 3.82 13.04 -4.23
C PRO A 59 4.27 13.30 -5.67
N LEU A 60 5.38 12.70 -6.11
CA LEU A 60 5.85 12.82 -7.49
C LEU A 60 4.88 12.16 -8.49
N CYS A 61 4.33 10.99 -8.16
CA CYS A 61 3.31 10.34 -8.99
C CYS A 61 2.04 11.19 -9.07
N ALA A 62 1.57 11.74 -7.95
CA ALA A 62 0.40 12.61 -7.93
C ALA A 62 0.61 13.88 -8.78
N ALA A 63 1.77 14.53 -8.66
CA ALA A 63 2.15 15.69 -9.48
C ALA A 63 2.23 15.35 -10.99
N ASP A 64 2.54 14.10 -11.32
CA ASP A 64 2.58 13.59 -12.69
C ASP A 64 1.20 13.08 -13.20
N GLY A 65 0.14 13.31 -12.45
CA GLY A 65 -1.24 12.98 -12.81
C GLY A 65 -1.65 11.54 -12.60
N TYR A 66 -0.91 10.77 -11.80
CA TYR A 66 -1.36 9.44 -11.38
C TYR A 66 -2.42 9.55 -10.29
N GLU A 67 -3.48 8.77 -10.44
CA GLU A 67 -4.40 8.47 -9.34
C GLU A 67 -3.77 7.38 -8.46
N ILE A 68 -3.71 7.62 -7.14
CA ILE A 68 -3.10 6.70 -6.16
C ILE A 68 -4.19 5.91 -5.47
N VAL A 69 -4.08 4.59 -5.50
CA VAL A 69 -5.06 3.66 -4.92
C VAL A 69 -4.35 2.66 -3.99
N PRO A 70 -5.00 2.22 -2.92
CA PRO A 70 -6.33 2.58 -2.43
C PRO A 70 -6.35 3.96 -1.80
N LYS A 71 -7.51 4.61 -1.81
CA LYS A 71 -7.71 5.92 -1.14
C LYS A 71 -7.91 5.77 0.38
N GLU A 72 -8.36 4.60 0.80
CA GLU A 72 -8.56 4.30 2.22
C GLU A 72 -7.21 4.18 2.96
N PRO A 73 -7.08 4.82 4.13
CA PRO A 73 -5.85 4.78 4.92
C PRO A 73 -5.70 3.45 5.69
N ARG A 74 -5.57 2.34 4.99
CA ARG A 74 -5.38 1.02 5.60
C ARG A 74 -3.95 0.53 5.43
N LEU A 75 -3.49 -0.22 6.41
CA LEU A 75 -2.16 -0.82 6.41
C LEU A 75 -2.10 -2.00 5.45
N THR A 76 -1.03 -2.12 4.68
CA THR A 76 -0.77 -3.31 3.88
C THR A 76 0.16 -4.29 4.58
N ARG A 77 0.92 -3.84 5.58
CA ARG A 77 1.86 -4.67 6.32
C ARG A 77 2.06 -4.18 7.75
N ARG A 78 2.34 -5.10 8.67
CA ARG A 78 2.94 -4.82 9.98
C ARG A 78 4.32 -5.43 10.07
N LYS A 79 5.36 -4.59 10.09
CA LYS A 79 6.74 -5.03 10.23
C LYS A 79 7.08 -5.21 11.73
N PRO A 80 7.44 -6.43 12.19
CA PRO A 80 7.88 -6.61 13.57
C PRO A 80 9.13 -5.81 13.88
N LEU A 81 9.21 -5.25 15.09
CA LEU A 81 10.37 -4.56 15.62
C LEU A 81 11.06 -5.41 16.68
N PRO A 82 12.39 -5.20 16.93
CA PRO A 82 13.15 -5.99 17.91
C PRO A 82 12.63 -5.91 19.34
N ASN A 83 11.92 -4.84 19.70
CA ASN A 83 11.33 -4.63 21.04
C ASN A 83 9.97 -5.33 21.22
N GLY A 84 9.50 -6.09 20.25
CA GLY A 84 8.19 -6.76 20.26
C GLY A 84 7.03 -5.95 19.71
N ASP A 85 7.22 -4.66 19.42
CA ASP A 85 6.24 -3.81 18.74
C ASP A 85 6.17 -4.13 17.24
N SER A 86 5.27 -3.47 16.53
CA SER A 86 5.22 -3.54 15.08
C SER A 86 5.10 -2.15 14.45
N LEU A 87 5.82 -1.93 13.35
CA LEU A 87 5.71 -0.72 12.55
C LEU A 87 4.59 -0.91 11.52
N PRO A 88 3.54 -0.08 11.57
CA PRO A 88 2.46 -0.12 10.58
C PRO A 88 2.93 0.48 9.27
N LEU A 89 2.80 -0.24 8.17
CA LEU A 89 3.27 0.16 6.85
C LEU A 89 2.15 0.06 5.82
N ARG A 90 2.20 0.93 4.83
CA ARG A 90 1.34 0.94 3.66
C ARG A 90 2.23 0.99 2.43
N LEU A 91 2.68 -0.18 1.98
CA LEU A 91 3.73 -0.34 0.97
C LEU A 91 3.20 -0.71 -0.40
N ASP A 92 1.99 -1.27 -0.44
CA ASP A 92 1.38 -1.82 -1.65
C ASP A 92 0.41 -0.82 -2.23
N TRP A 93 0.63 -0.48 -3.50
CA TRP A 93 -0.07 0.58 -4.21
C TRP A 93 -0.44 0.17 -5.62
N ILE A 94 -1.49 0.78 -6.14
CA ILE A 94 -1.81 0.80 -7.56
C ILE A 94 -1.84 2.27 -7.99
N LEU A 95 -1.05 2.62 -8.97
CA LEU A 95 -0.95 3.96 -9.55
C LEU A 95 -1.55 3.93 -10.94
N LEU A 96 -2.52 4.80 -11.22
CA LEU A 96 -3.30 4.81 -12.45
C LEU A 96 -3.10 6.13 -13.20
N LYS A 97 -2.76 6.07 -14.48
CA LYS A 97 -2.68 7.24 -15.36
C LYS A 97 -3.53 7.01 -16.61
N GLY A 98 -4.41 7.95 -16.97
CA GLY A 98 -5.39 7.75 -18.04
C GLY A 98 -6.49 6.73 -17.73
N ILE A 99 -6.54 6.26 -16.52
CA ILE A 99 -7.47 5.26 -15.99
C ILE A 99 -8.00 5.79 -14.66
N THR A 100 -9.22 5.42 -14.29
CA THR A 100 -9.83 5.80 -13.01
C THR A 100 -10.28 4.57 -12.26
N ALA A 101 -10.02 4.50 -10.95
CA ALA A 101 -10.61 3.51 -10.09
C ALA A 101 -12.04 3.90 -9.73
N SER A 102 -13.02 3.06 -10.10
CA SER A 102 -14.42 3.20 -9.68
C SER A 102 -14.64 2.65 -8.28
N GLU A 103 -13.84 1.67 -7.89
CA GLU A 103 -13.83 1.06 -6.56
C GLU A 103 -12.41 0.62 -6.24
N SER A 104 -12.02 0.72 -4.98
CA SER A 104 -10.76 0.14 -4.49
C SER A 104 -10.93 -0.32 -3.05
N ARG A 105 -10.22 -1.38 -2.70
CA ARG A 105 -10.21 -1.91 -1.34
C ARG A 105 -8.94 -2.67 -1.03
N MET A 106 -8.68 -2.82 0.24
CA MET A 106 -7.66 -3.72 0.75
C MET A 106 -8.30 -5.03 1.17
N ILE A 107 -7.66 -6.13 0.82
CA ILE A 107 -8.10 -7.49 1.15
C ILE A 107 -7.09 -8.04 2.15
N SER A 108 -7.57 -8.37 3.34
CA SER A 108 -6.73 -9.01 4.36
C SER A 108 -6.29 -10.40 3.91
N THR A 109 -5.03 -10.71 4.17
CA THR A 109 -4.43 -12.03 3.97
C THR A 109 -4.18 -12.73 5.31
N ALA A 110 -4.56 -12.10 6.42
CA ALA A 110 -4.42 -12.65 7.74
C ALA A 110 -5.28 -13.91 7.92
N LYS A 111 -4.77 -14.83 8.71
CA LYS A 111 -5.41 -16.12 8.98
C LYS A 111 -6.86 -16.00 9.45
N GLU A 112 -7.14 -15.01 10.29
CA GLU A 112 -8.44 -14.78 10.90
C GLU A 112 -9.49 -14.31 9.88
N ASP A 113 -9.03 -13.66 8.81
CA ASP A 113 -9.89 -13.07 7.78
C ASP A 113 -10.10 -13.98 6.56
N LEU A 114 -9.46 -15.15 6.53
CA LEU A 114 -9.58 -16.14 5.43
C LEU A 114 -10.88 -16.97 5.51
N THR A 115 -11.95 -16.37 6.01
CA THR A 115 -13.29 -17.00 6.08
C THR A 115 -14.01 -17.09 4.74
N TYR A 116 -13.42 -16.52 3.68
CA TYR A 116 -14.00 -16.50 2.33
C TYR A 116 -13.68 -17.75 1.49
N ALA A 117 -12.86 -18.66 1.98
CA ALA A 117 -12.63 -19.93 1.29
C ALA A 117 -13.92 -20.78 1.32
N LYS A 118 -14.68 -20.73 0.25
CA LYS A 118 -15.91 -21.54 0.13
C LYS A 118 -15.56 -23.03 0.22
N PRO A 119 -16.35 -23.82 0.96
CA PRO A 119 -16.18 -25.26 0.99
C PRO A 119 -16.11 -25.87 -0.44
N GLY A 120 -15.15 -26.74 -0.67
CA GLY A 120 -14.90 -27.36 -1.98
C GLY A 120 -14.14 -26.47 -2.97
N SER A 121 -13.77 -25.25 -2.62
CA SER A 121 -12.92 -24.40 -3.48
C SER A 121 -11.44 -24.79 -3.39
N ALA A 122 -10.65 -24.46 -4.43
CA ALA A 122 -9.20 -24.65 -4.41
C ALA A 122 -8.49 -23.90 -3.27
N LEU A 123 -9.14 -22.88 -2.69
CA LEU A 123 -8.63 -22.08 -1.58
C LEU A 123 -8.93 -22.71 -0.21
N GLU A 124 -9.82 -23.71 -0.11
CA GLU A 124 -10.18 -24.36 1.16
C GLU A 124 -8.94 -24.93 1.88
N ARG A 125 -7.98 -25.46 1.13
CA ARG A 125 -6.70 -25.99 1.67
C ARG A 125 -5.85 -24.95 2.40
N PHE A 126 -6.11 -23.66 2.17
CA PHE A 126 -5.40 -22.54 2.82
C PHE A 126 -6.18 -21.97 3.99
N GLN A 127 -7.38 -22.47 4.27
CA GLN A 127 -8.17 -22.01 5.39
C GLN A 127 -7.39 -22.16 6.69
N GLY A 128 -7.27 -21.07 7.44
CA GLY A 128 -6.50 -21.04 8.68
C GLY A 128 -4.99 -20.94 8.51
N ALA A 129 -4.48 -20.68 7.29
CA ALA A 129 -3.10 -20.31 7.04
C ALA A 129 -3.01 -18.82 6.67
N GLU A 130 -1.96 -18.14 7.10
CA GLU A 130 -1.63 -16.81 6.59
C GLU A 130 -1.14 -16.96 5.15
N LEU A 131 -1.72 -16.20 4.22
CA LEU A 131 -1.34 -16.27 2.80
C LEU A 131 -0.13 -15.39 2.48
N SER A 132 0.02 -14.28 3.21
CA SER A 132 1.10 -13.31 3.02
C SER A 132 1.22 -12.43 4.27
N ASP A 133 2.42 -11.91 4.54
CA ASP A 133 2.65 -10.86 5.52
C ASP A 133 2.24 -9.46 4.99
N HIS A 134 1.73 -9.40 3.75
CA HIS A 134 1.10 -8.23 3.15
C HIS A 134 -0.37 -8.47 2.84
N ASN A 135 -1.19 -7.44 3.04
CA ASN A 135 -2.55 -7.39 2.55
C ASN A 135 -2.57 -7.07 1.05
N ALA A 136 -3.50 -7.65 0.32
CA ALA A 136 -3.64 -7.39 -1.10
C ALA A 136 -4.40 -6.07 -1.37
N VAL A 137 -3.99 -5.34 -2.39
CA VAL A 137 -4.70 -4.17 -2.90
C VAL A 137 -5.47 -4.56 -4.15
N TRP A 138 -6.73 -4.16 -4.21
CA TRP A 138 -7.61 -4.41 -5.34
C TRP A 138 -8.27 -3.12 -5.82
N ALA A 139 -8.44 -2.99 -7.14
CA ALA A 139 -9.17 -1.88 -7.73
C ALA A 139 -9.96 -2.33 -8.96
N MET A 140 -11.18 -1.80 -9.11
CA MET A 140 -11.95 -1.87 -10.33
C MET A 140 -11.68 -0.60 -11.15
N CYS A 141 -11.15 -0.77 -12.35
CA CYS A 141 -10.68 0.34 -13.17
C CYS A 141 -11.53 0.52 -14.42
N ARG A 142 -11.62 1.79 -14.89
CA ARG A 142 -12.23 2.16 -16.17
C ARG A 142 -11.29 3.08 -16.93
N LEU A 143 -11.20 2.92 -18.23
CA LEU A 143 -10.54 3.89 -19.12
C LEU A 143 -11.31 5.22 -19.04
N ARG A 144 -10.58 6.31 -19.08
CA ARG A 144 -11.16 7.66 -19.18
C ARG A 144 -11.55 7.98 -20.61
#